data_ebeba930b0760b8b4f170983ec99d277
#
_entry.id   ebeba930b0760b8b4f170983ec99d277
#
_cell.length_a   1.000
_cell.length_b   1.000
_cell.length_c   1.000
_cell.angle_alpha   90.00
_cell.angle_beta   90.00
_cell.angle_gamma   90.00
#
_symmetry.space_group_name_H-M   'P 1'
#
loop_
_entity.id
_entity.type
_entity.pdbx_description
1 polymer ?
#
loop_
_entity_poly.entity_id
_entity_poly.type
_entity_poly.pdbx_seq_one_letter_code
_entity_poly.pdbx_strand_id
1 'polypeptide(L)'
;IQMNKKNCANCIDFSLEKIVETSKPKKSLWLSKINYIDKFILTQQNKKNKFQKDYDTTLKINLGIENQYKKILFWGTEKTENNQIINDAKKAYGNFSNHGITTITKTGETLLKLKCPQVYRDQNKENSSPKTYLRHVHFVYLDEKTNEWEKQIYTKSIICKYNYKEIIQKINLGYHVFINSLPSEYFAKDHIPNSYNLPYKNINNI
;
A
#
# COMPACT_ATOMS: atom_id res chain seq x y z
N ILE A 1 -25.14 8.80 -4.65
CA ILE A 1 -25.94 8.92 -3.42
C ILE A 1 -24.93 9.08 -2.29
N GLN A 2 -24.77 10.31 -1.79
CA GLN A 2 -24.00 10.56 -0.56
C GLN A 2 -24.87 10.06 0.61
N MET A 3 -24.54 8.92 1.16
CA MET A 3 -25.13 8.51 2.44
C MET A 3 -24.65 9.46 3.53
N ASN A 4 -25.61 10.15 4.12
CA ASN A 4 -25.37 11.08 5.20
C ASN A 4 -24.90 10.28 6.43
N LYS A 5 -23.63 10.42 6.82
CA LYS A 5 -23.00 9.69 7.94
C LYS A 5 -23.72 9.83 9.30
N LYS A 6 -24.71 10.70 9.42
CA LYS A 6 -25.36 11.03 10.69
C LYS A 6 -26.49 10.08 11.15
N ASN A 7 -26.94 9.14 10.32
CA ASN A 7 -28.13 8.34 10.62
C ASN A 7 -27.92 6.84 10.73
N CYS A 8 -26.68 6.35 10.79
CA CYS A 8 -26.46 4.92 10.99
C CYS A 8 -25.89 4.67 12.39
N ALA A 9 -26.78 4.58 13.40
CA ALA A 9 -26.37 4.30 14.78
C ALA A 9 -25.66 2.94 14.97
N ASN A 10 -25.73 2.04 13.97
CA ASN A 10 -25.10 0.73 13.96
C ASN A 10 -24.11 0.53 12.78
N CYS A 11 -23.75 1.60 12.07
CA CYS A 11 -22.68 1.50 11.08
C CYS A 11 -21.35 1.35 11.82
N ILE A 12 -20.86 0.14 11.89
CA ILE A 12 -19.49 -0.12 12.27
C ILE A 12 -18.63 0.63 11.25
N ASP A 13 -17.78 1.54 11.72
CA ASP A 13 -16.83 2.24 10.87
C ASP A 13 -15.73 1.24 10.44
N PHE A 14 -16.01 0.51 9.37
CA PHE A 14 -15.08 -0.40 8.71
C PHE A 14 -14.06 0.38 7.91
N SER A 15 -13.40 1.35 8.49
CA SER A 15 -12.25 1.91 7.80
C SER A 15 -11.10 0.91 7.86
N LEU A 16 -11.07 -0.03 6.89
CA LEU A 16 -9.87 -0.81 6.59
C LEU A 16 -8.63 0.11 6.54
N GLU A 17 -8.82 1.35 6.15
CA GLU A 17 -7.84 2.42 6.24
C GLU A 17 -7.30 2.58 7.65
N LYS A 18 -8.19 2.70 8.63
CA LYS A 18 -7.79 2.87 10.04
C LYS A 18 -7.00 1.66 10.53
N ILE A 19 -7.40 0.45 10.17
CA ILE A 19 -6.67 -0.78 10.52
C ILE A 19 -5.28 -0.77 9.87
N VAL A 20 -5.19 -0.41 8.59
CA VAL A 20 -3.91 -0.31 7.89
C VAL A 20 -3.08 0.83 8.46
N GLU A 21 -3.65 2.00 8.71
CA GLU A 21 -2.95 3.16 9.28
C GLU A 21 -2.40 2.87 10.67
N THR A 22 -3.14 2.19 11.53
CA THR A 22 -2.73 1.88 12.90
C THR A 22 -1.78 0.69 13.01
N SER A 23 -1.71 -0.20 12.01
CA SER A 23 -0.78 -1.34 12.04
C SER A 23 0.67 -0.85 12.02
N LYS A 24 1.53 -1.46 12.85
CA LYS A 24 2.96 -1.11 12.88
C LYS A 24 3.67 -1.56 11.59
N PRO A 25 4.60 -0.76 11.04
CA PRO A 25 5.47 -1.20 9.96
C PRO A 25 6.29 -2.42 10.36
N LYS A 26 6.51 -3.34 9.42
CA LYS A 26 7.35 -4.52 9.63
C LYS A 26 8.75 -4.27 9.10
N LYS A 27 9.78 -4.69 9.85
CA LYS A 27 11.15 -4.70 9.37
C LYS A 27 11.31 -5.77 8.27
N SER A 28 11.94 -5.41 7.17
CA SER A 28 12.13 -6.27 6.00
C SER A 28 13.62 -6.57 5.80
N LEU A 29 14.18 -7.38 6.69
CA LEU A 29 15.62 -7.68 6.71
C LEU A 29 16.15 -8.30 5.41
N TRP A 30 15.31 -9.05 4.69
CA TRP A 30 15.70 -9.69 3.43
C TRP A 30 15.84 -8.70 2.26
N LEU A 31 15.10 -7.57 2.28
CA LEU A 31 15.17 -6.55 1.22
C LEU A 31 16.49 -5.80 1.22
N SER A 32 17.11 -5.59 2.39
CA SER A 32 18.42 -4.93 2.49
C SER A 32 19.56 -5.73 1.86
N LYS A 33 19.31 -6.98 1.45
CA LYS A 33 20.27 -7.84 0.75
C LYS A 33 20.11 -7.83 -0.77
N ILE A 34 19.18 -7.03 -1.30
CA ILE A 34 18.88 -6.98 -2.73
C ILE A 34 19.58 -5.80 -3.38
N ASN A 35 20.68 -6.04 -4.06
CA ASN A 35 21.60 -5.05 -4.65
C ASN A 35 20.91 -3.95 -5.49
N TYR A 36 19.81 -4.25 -6.18
CA TYR A 36 19.15 -3.23 -7.00
C TYR A 36 18.38 -2.19 -6.17
N ILE A 37 17.88 -2.58 -4.99
CA ILE A 37 17.24 -1.65 -4.03
C ILE A 37 18.29 -0.77 -3.38
N ASP A 38 19.43 -1.32 -2.97
CA ASP A 38 20.53 -0.57 -2.40
C ASP A 38 21.03 0.50 -3.37
N LYS A 39 21.19 0.16 -4.64
CA LYS A 39 21.57 1.13 -5.68
C LYS A 39 20.57 2.28 -5.78
N PHE A 40 19.25 1.99 -5.76
CA PHE A 40 18.23 3.02 -5.77
C PHE A 40 18.32 3.94 -4.55
N ILE A 41 18.44 3.37 -3.34
CA ILE A 41 18.56 4.16 -2.10
C ILE A 41 19.78 5.07 -2.14
N LEU A 42 20.93 4.55 -2.56
CA LEU A 42 22.18 5.30 -2.65
C LEU A 42 22.13 6.45 -3.67
N THR A 43 21.35 6.33 -4.73
CA THR A 43 21.19 7.40 -5.73
C THR A 43 20.33 8.57 -5.26
N GLN A 44 19.56 8.42 -4.17
CA GLN A 44 18.68 9.46 -3.64
C GLN A 44 19.44 10.46 -2.76
N GLN A 45 20.41 11.17 -3.34
CA GLN A 45 21.22 12.17 -2.61
C GLN A 45 20.46 13.43 -2.25
N ASN A 46 19.47 13.83 -3.08
CA ASN A 46 18.63 14.99 -2.79
C ASN A 46 17.59 14.64 -1.72
N LYS A 47 17.79 15.16 -0.51
CA LYS A 47 16.92 14.92 0.67
C LYS A 47 15.77 15.92 0.79
N LYS A 48 15.46 16.71 -0.23
CA LYS A 48 14.29 17.60 -0.20
C LYS A 48 13.01 16.80 -0.33
N ASN A 49 11.93 17.25 0.34
CA ASN A 49 10.63 16.62 0.21
C ASN A 49 10.21 16.57 -1.26
N LYS A 50 9.83 15.39 -1.70
CA LYS A 50 9.44 15.09 -3.08
C LYS A 50 8.25 14.14 -3.06
N PHE A 51 7.24 14.48 -3.82
CA PHE A 51 6.07 13.62 -4.02
C PHE A 51 5.85 13.34 -5.49
N GLN A 52 5.24 12.23 -5.78
CA GLN A 52 4.75 11.91 -7.11
C GLN A 52 3.71 12.96 -7.51
N LYS A 53 3.87 13.61 -8.68
CA LYS A 53 2.95 14.68 -9.11
C LYS A 53 1.54 14.16 -9.39
N ASP A 54 1.46 12.97 -9.97
CA ASP A 54 0.24 12.29 -10.41
C ASP A 54 -0.11 11.12 -9.46
N TYR A 55 0.08 11.31 -8.15
CA TYR A 55 -0.34 10.33 -7.16
C TYR A 55 -1.87 10.13 -7.19
N ASP A 56 -2.29 8.88 -7.04
CA ASP A 56 -3.69 8.49 -6.93
C ASP A 56 -4.05 7.90 -5.55
N THR A 57 -3.03 7.75 -4.72
CA THR A 57 -3.17 7.11 -3.41
C THR A 57 -2.38 7.87 -2.36
N THR A 58 -2.98 7.96 -1.18
CA THR A 58 -2.33 8.51 0.02
C THR A 58 -2.38 7.50 1.15
N LEU A 59 -1.29 7.40 1.90
CA LEU A 59 -1.23 6.60 3.12
C LEU A 59 -0.76 7.50 4.27
N LYS A 60 -1.62 7.70 5.25
CA LYS A 60 -1.25 8.32 6.51
C LYS A 60 -0.64 7.24 7.42
N ILE A 61 0.55 7.49 7.95
CA ILE A 61 1.21 6.57 8.88
C ILE A 61 1.67 7.32 10.13
N ASN A 62 1.58 6.63 11.26
CA ASN A 62 2.16 7.06 12.51
C ASN A 62 3.41 6.23 12.77
N LEU A 63 4.55 6.91 12.86
CA LEU A 63 5.88 6.32 13.05
C LEU A 63 6.43 6.57 14.46
N GLY A 64 5.63 7.20 15.32
CA GLY A 64 6.00 7.54 16.69
C GLY A 64 6.66 8.91 16.82
N ILE A 65 6.40 9.55 17.95
CA ILE A 65 6.91 10.89 18.25
C ILE A 65 8.44 10.90 18.37
N GLU A 66 9.05 9.78 18.69
CA GLU A 66 10.51 9.60 18.76
C GLU A 66 11.19 9.76 17.40
N ASN A 67 10.41 9.69 16.32
CA ASN A 67 10.89 9.88 14.96
C ASN A 67 10.46 11.24 14.35
N GLN A 68 9.93 12.16 15.19
CA GLN A 68 9.54 13.50 14.73
C GLN A 68 10.68 14.20 13.98
N TYR A 69 10.30 14.92 12.93
CA TYR A 69 11.17 15.68 12.03
C TYR A 69 12.16 14.86 11.19
N LYS A 70 12.33 13.56 11.44
CA LYS A 70 13.12 12.71 10.55
C LYS A 70 12.51 12.67 9.16
N LYS A 71 13.37 12.57 8.17
CA LYS A 71 12.94 12.33 6.78
C LYS A 71 12.86 10.84 6.51
N ILE A 72 11.95 10.47 5.63
CA ILE A 72 11.85 9.13 5.09
C ILE A 72 11.85 9.18 3.56
N LEU A 73 12.56 8.24 2.96
CA LEU A 73 12.43 7.88 1.55
C LEU A 73 11.48 6.68 1.48
N PHE A 74 10.44 6.79 0.69
CA PHE A 74 9.46 5.72 0.52
C PHE A 74 9.29 5.37 -0.96
N TRP A 75 8.92 4.12 -1.25
CA TRP A 75 8.66 3.65 -2.60
C TRP A 75 7.67 2.48 -2.62
N GLY A 76 7.02 2.30 -3.74
CA GLY A 76 6.15 1.16 -4.05
C GLY A 76 6.45 0.61 -5.44
N THR A 77 5.79 -0.48 -5.80
CA THR A 77 5.83 -1.00 -7.16
C THR A 77 5.22 0.01 -8.14
N GLU A 78 5.66 -0.04 -9.39
CA GLU A 78 5.10 0.78 -10.44
C GLU A 78 3.73 0.23 -10.87
N LYS A 79 2.84 1.12 -11.31
CA LYS A 79 1.53 0.74 -11.84
C LYS A 79 1.71 0.30 -13.29
N THR A 80 1.21 -0.89 -13.64
CA THR A 80 1.14 -1.33 -15.04
C THR A 80 -0.21 -0.96 -15.64
N GLU A 81 -0.21 -0.62 -16.93
CA GLU A 81 -1.43 -0.23 -17.65
C GLU A 81 -2.46 -1.37 -17.71
N ASN A 82 -2.01 -2.60 -17.79
CA ASN A 82 -2.87 -3.77 -18.01
C ASN A 82 -3.27 -4.50 -16.73
N ASN A 83 -2.95 -4.00 -15.54
CA ASN A 83 -3.21 -4.64 -14.24
C ASN A 83 -2.77 -6.12 -14.16
N GLN A 84 -1.90 -6.57 -15.03
CA GLN A 84 -1.35 -7.93 -14.99
C GLN A 84 -0.43 -8.10 -13.79
N ILE A 85 -0.52 -9.27 -13.15
CA ILE A 85 0.40 -9.61 -12.06
C ILE A 85 1.78 -9.87 -12.65
N ILE A 86 2.75 -9.04 -12.27
CA ILE A 86 4.15 -9.24 -12.65
C ILE A 86 4.75 -10.34 -11.79
N ASN A 87 5.40 -11.32 -12.42
CA ASN A 87 6.01 -12.47 -11.74
C ASN A 87 7.51 -12.26 -11.45
N ASP A 88 7.93 -11.04 -11.18
CA ASP A 88 9.31 -10.66 -10.92
C ASP A 88 9.33 -9.35 -10.13
N ALA A 89 9.94 -9.35 -8.95
CA ALA A 89 10.00 -8.18 -8.09
C ALA A 89 10.75 -7.02 -8.74
N LYS A 90 11.88 -7.28 -9.40
CA LYS A 90 12.68 -6.24 -10.04
C LYS A 90 11.88 -5.54 -11.15
N LYS A 91 11.14 -6.31 -11.95
CA LYS A 91 10.26 -5.75 -12.99
C LYS A 91 9.10 -4.97 -12.37
N ALA A 92 8.55 -5.44 -11.23
CA ALA A 92 7.45 -4.75 -10.54
C ALA A 92 7.87 -3.38 -9.99
N TYR A 93 9.11 -3.24 -9.52
CA TYR A 93 9.64 -1.94 -9.07
C TYR A 93 10.20 -1.09 -10.21
N GLY A 94 10.46 -1.67 -11.37
CA GLY A 94 10.98 -0.97 -12.55
C GLY A 94 12.18 -0.10 -12.25
N ASN A 95 12.07 1.19 -12.58
CA ASN A 95 13.08 2.20 -12.29
C ASN A 95 12.85 2.95 -10.97
N PHE A 96 11.98 2.42 -10.10
CA PHE A 96 11.57 3.08 -8.85
C PHE A 96 10.96 4.47 -9.07
N SER A 97 10.25 4.69 -10.17
CA SER A 97 9.61 5.97 -10.44
C SER A 97 8.53 6.30 -9.41
N ASN A 98 7.92 5.26 -8.80
CA ASN A 98 6.88 5.39 -7.76
C ASN A 98 7.50 5.55 -6.37
N HIS A 99 8.17 6.68 -6.13
CA HIS A 99 8.81 7.00 -4.86
C HIS A 99 8.59 8.45 -4.43
N GLY A 100 8.92 8.73 -3.18
CA GLY A 100 8.91 10.10 -2.65
C GLY A 100 9.75 10.25 -1.38
N ILE A 101 9.90 11.48 -0.94
CA ILE A 101 10.58 11.85 0.30
C ILE A 101 9.65 12.77 1.08
N THR A 102 9.44 12.49 2.36
CA THR A 102 8.60 13.31 3.25
C THR A 102 9.25 13.43 4.62
N THR A 103 8.79 14.41 5.38
CA THR A 103 9.23 14.65 6.76
C THR A 103 8.12 14.23 7.73
N ILE A 104 8.48 13.57 8.80
CA ILE A 104 7.58 13.20 9.89
C ILE A 104 7.24 14.46 10.69
N THR A 105 5.96 14.67 10.98
CA THR A 105 5.49 15.81 11.76
C THR A 105 5.88 15.73 13.23
N LYS A 106 5.65 16.79 13.98
CA LYS A 106 5.84 16.82 15.44
C LYS A 106 5.01 15.79 16.22
N THR A 107 3.93 15.27 15.61
CA THR A 107 3.06 14.25 16.19
C THR A 107 3.49 12.82 15.84
N GLY A 108 4.61 12.65 15.13
CA GLY A 108 5.07 11.34 14.67
C GLY A 108 4.35 10.82 13.43
N GLU A 109 3.47 11.62 12.83
CA GLU A 109 2.70 11.22 11.65
C GLU A 109 3.33 11.75 10.36
N THR A 110 3.08 11.07 9.27
CA THR A 110 3.42 11.57 7.92
C THR A 110 2.46 11.04 6.88
N LEU A 111 2.44 11.70 5.72
CA LEU A 111 1.59 11.36 4.60
C LEU A 111 2.46 10.94 3.41
N LEU A 112 2.29 9.69 2.97
CA LEU A 112 2.92 9.18 1.77
C LEU A 112 1.98 9.40 0.59
N LYS A 113 2.47 10.01 -0.49
CA LYS A 113 1.74 10.27 -1.73
C LYS A 113 2.43 9.55 -2.86
N LEU A 114 1.75 8.56 -3.46
CA LEU A 114 2.31 7.71 -4.51
C LEU A 114 1.19 7.20 -5.44
N LYS A 115 1.56 6.59 -6.54
CA LYS A 115 0.61 5.78 -7.33
C LYS A 115 0.30 4.50 -6.57
N CYS A 116 -0.93 4.02 -6.66
CA CYS A 116 -1.32 2.77 -6.02
C CYS A 116 -0.36 1.64 -6.41
N PRO A 117 0.40 1.08 -5.46
CA PRO A 117 1.33 0.00 -5.75
C PRO A 117 0.63 -1.22 -6.31
N GLN A 118 1.27 -1.90 -7.23
CA GLN A 118 0.76 -3.10 -7.84
C GLN A 118 1.04 -4.34 -6.99
N VAL A 119 0.14 -5.32 -7.06
CA VAL A 119 0.38 -6.68 -6.59
C VAL A 119 1.37 -7.36 -7.53
N TYR A 120 2.32 -8.10 -6.99
CA TYR A 120 3.26 -8.88 -7.79
C TYR A 120 3.52 -10.25 -7.15
N ARG A 121 4.11 -11.14 -7.93
CA ARG A 121 4.63 -12.42 -7.46
C ARG A 121 6.13 -12.43 -7.57
N ASP A 122 6.78 -13.14 -6.69
CA ASP A 122 8.22 -13.36 -6.76
C ASP A 122 8.61 -14.71 -6.18
N GLN A 123 9.65 -15.28 -6.75
CA GLN A 123 10.19 -16.55 -6.32
C GLN A 123 11.49 -16.31 -5.57
N ASN A 124 11.40 -16.27 -4.24
CA ASN A 124 12.55 -15.93 -3.38
C ASN A 124 13.65 -17.02 -3.32
N LYS A 125 13.34 -18.24 -3.76
CA LYS A 125 14.28 -19.36 -3.79
C LYS A 125 14.00 -20.22 -5.03
N GLU A 126 15.05 -20.69 -5.67
CA GLU A 126 14.94 -21.76 -6.65
C GLU A 126 14.13 -22.91 -6.07
N ASN A 127 13.20 -23.46 -6.85
CA ASN A 127 12.29 -24.55 -6.47
C ASN A 127 11.24 -24.24 -5.38
N SER A 128 11.02 -22.98 -4.99
CA SER A 128 9.88 -22.60 -4.16
C SER A 128 8.72 -22.11 -5.01
N SER A 129 7.47 -22.32 -4.55
CA SER A 129 6.30 -21.74 -5.19
C SER A 129 6.37 -20.20 -5.13
N PRO A 130 6.03 -19.47 -6.22
CA PRO A 130 5.99 -18.02 -6.21
C PRO A 130 5.06 -17.49 -5.13
N LYS A 131 5.54 -16.55 -4.33
CA LYS A 131 4.73 -15.87 -3.31
C LYS A 131 4.07 -14.63 -3.91
N THR A 132 2.79 -14.44 -3.59
CA THR A 132 2.06 -13.22 -3.94
C THR A 132 2.29 -12.16 -2.87
N TYR A 133 2.77 -11.00 -3.29
CA TYR A 133 2.96 -9.84 -2.44
C TYR A 133 1.83 -8.84 -2.68
N LEU A 134 1.00 -8.65 -1.66
CA LEU A 134 -0.09 -7.68 -1.68
C LEU A 134 0.47 -6.24 -1.72
N ARG A 135 -0.39 -5.27 -1.99
CA ARG A 135 0.00 -3.86 -2.06
C ARG A 135 0.66 -3.39 -0.78
N HIS A 136 1.85 -2.85 -0.92
CA HIS A 136 2.64 -2.32 0.19
C HIS A 136 3.59 -1.23 -0.28
N VAL A 137 4.06 -0.46 0.68
CA VAL A 137 5.13 0.52 0.50
C VAL A 137 6.30 0.14 1.37
N HIS A 138 7.49 0.44 0.90
CA HIS A 138 8.71 0.37 1.66
C HIS A 138 9.17 1.76 2.03
N PHE A 139 9.91 1.88 3.11
CA PHE A 139 10.59 3.12 3.45
C PHE A 139 11.83 2.88 4.31
N VAL A 140 12.71 3.87 4.29
CA VAL A 140 13.90 3.97 5.14
C VAL A 140 13.94 5.34 5.78
N TYR A 141 14.54 5.45 6.96
CA TYR A 141 14.79 6.73 7.60
C TYR A 141 16.09 7.35 7.10
N LEU A 142 16.17 8.68 7.20
CA LEU A 142 17.42 9.40 7.08
C LEU A 142 18.12 9.40 8.44
N ASP A 143 19.34 8.94 8.50
CA ASP A 143 20.23 9.13 9.66
C ASP A 143 20.75 10.57 9.63
N GLU A 144 20.36 11.38 10.60
CA GLU A 144 20.74 12.80 10.67
C GLU A 144 22.24 13.00 10.98
N LYS A 145 22.87 12.01 11.62
CA LYS A 145 24.30 12.09 11.97
C LYS A 145 25.20 11.90 10.77
N THR A 146 24.87 10.90 9.95
CA THR A 146 25.65 10.57 8.75
C THR A 146 25.12 11.24 7.49
N ASN A 147 23.90 11.79 7.55
CA ASN A 147 23.13 12.29 6.41
C ASN A 147 22.99 11.24 5.29
N GLU A 148 22.87 9.97 5.68
CA GLU A 148 22.66 8.83 4.78
C GLU A 148 21.35 8.15 5.07
N TRP A 149 20.77 7.46 4.08
CA TRP A 149 19.60 6.63 4.29
C TRP A 149 20.00 5.37 5.06
N GLU A 150 19.22 5.05 6.12
CA GLU A 150 19.42 3.83 6.89
C GLU A 150 19.30 2.58 6.00
N LYS A 151 20.06 1.53 6.33
CA LYS A 151 19.99 0.24 5.62
C LYS A 151 18.76 -0.59 6.01
N GLN A 152 18.15 -0.28 7.17
CA GLN A 152 16.96 -0.99 7.62
C GLN A 152 15.74 -0.54 6.84
N ILE A 153 15.18 -1.46 6.03
CA ILE A 153 13.95 -1.24 5.27
C ILE A 153 12.75 -1.64 6.10
N TYR A 154 11.74 -0.79 6.10
CA TYR A 154 10.43 -1.05 6.68
C TYR A 154 9.40 -1.25 5.58
N THR A 155 8.38 -2.07 5.86
CA THR A 155 7.28 -2.35 4.95
C THR A 155 5.95 -2.09 5.65
N LYS A 156 5.06 -1.45 4.94
CA LYS A 156 3.71 -1.14 5.37
C LYS A 156 2.72 -1.51 4.27
N SER A 157 1.67 -2.25 4.63
CA SER A 157 0.55 -2.51 3.72
C SER A 157 -0.17 -1.21 3.37
N ILE A 158 -0.72 -1.15 2.18
CA ILE A 158 -1.50 -0.01 1.68
C ILE A 158 -2.79 -0.49 1.04
N ILE A 159 -3.84 0.27 1.22
CA ILE A 159 -5.13 0.06 0.56
C ILE A 159 -5.33 1.18 -0.45
N CYS A 160 -5.62 0.79 -1.67
CA CYS A 160 -5.94 1.73 -2.73
C CYS A 160 -7.44 1.84 -2.89
N LYS A 161 -7.93 3.06 -2.97
CA LYS A 161 -9.33 3.33 -3.30
C LYS A 161 -9.51 3.41 -4.81
N TYR A 162 -10.62 2.89 -5.28
CA TYR A 162 -11.05 3.02 -6.65
C TYR A 162 -12.38 3.77 -6.69
N ASN A 163 -12.54 4.66 -7.65
CA ASN A 163 -13.84 5.25 -7.90
C ASN A 163 -14.73 4.29 -8.72
N TYR A 164 -16.00 4.60 -8.82
CA TYR A 164 -16.99 3.75 -9.50
C TYR A 164 -16.59 3.44 -10.96
N LYS A 165 -16.11 4.44 -11.72
CA LYS A 165 -15.70 4.24 -13.12
C LYS A 165 -14.54 3.27 -13.25
N GLU A 166 -13.57 3.38 -12.37
CA GLU A 166 -12.42 2.45 -12.33
C GLU A 166 -12.84 1.03 -11.95
N ILE A 167 -13.82 0.89 -11.05
CA ILE A 167 -14.37 -0.43 -10.67
C ILE A 167 -15.08 -1.08 -11.85
N ILE A 168 -15.94 -0.36 -12.57
CA ILE A 168 -16.64 -0.87 -13.76
C ILE A 168 -15.64 -1.41 -14.80
N GLN A 169 -14.58 -0.68 -15.08
CA GLN A 169 -13.54 -1.15 -16.00
C GLN A 169 -12.90 -2.45 -15.52
N LYS A 170 -12.68 -2.59 -14.20
CA LYS A 170 -12.07 -3.78 -13.60
C LYS A 170 -12.98 -5.01 -13.60
N ILE A 171 -14.29 -4.83 -13.47
CA ILE A 171 -15.28 -5.91 -13.55
C ILE A 171 -15.17 -6.61 -14.90
N ASN A 172 -15.05 -5.84 -15.97
CA ASN A 172 -15.01 -6.36 -17.34
C ASN A 172 -13.70 -7.08 -17.71
N LEU A 173 -12.64 -6.88 -16.93
CA LEU A 173 -11.33 -7.50 -17.19
C LEU A 173 -11.21 -8.95 -16.69
N GLY A 174 -12.12 -9.42 -15.84
CA GLY A 174 -12.11 -10.81 -15.33
C GLY A 174 -10.96 -11.19 -14.38
N TYR A 175 -10.07 -10.26 -14.06
CA TYR A 175 -8.89 -10.53 -13.20
C TYR A 175 -9.09 -10.20 -11.72
N HIS A 176 -10.28 -9.69 -11.36
CA HIS A 176 -10.57 -9.22 -10.03
C HIS A 176 -11.66 -10.07 -9.39
N VAL A 177 -11.46 -10.43 -8.14
CA VAL A 177 -12.49 -11.01 -7.29
C VAL A 177 -13.12 -9.87 -6.50
N PHE A 178 -14.42 -9.70 -6.64
CA PHE A 178 -15.19 -8.71 -5.89
C PHE A 178 -15.81 -9.39 -4.69
N ILE A 179 -15.52 -8.87 -3.51
CA ILE A 179 -16.06 -9.38 -2.26
C ILE A 179 -16.92 -8.28 -1.62
N ASN A 180 -18.16 -8.59 -1.38
CA ASN A 180 -19.07 -7.75 -0.60
C ASN A 180 -19.05 -8.24 0.86
N SER A 181 -18.65 -7.38 1.77
CA SER A 181 -18.54 -7.69 3.20
C SER A 181 -19.79 -7.35 4.02
N LEU A 182 -20.84 -6.87 3.38
CA LEU A 182 -22.11 -6.60 4.04
C LEU A 182 -22.81 -7.89 4.49
N PRO A 183 -23.70 -7.80 5.50
CA PRO A 183 -24.58 -8.90 5.85
C PRO A 183 -25.36 -9.44 4.65
N SER A 184 -25.67 -10.72 4.65
CA SER A 184 -26.24 -11.42 3.48
C SER A 184 -27.59 -10.83 3.03
N GLU A 185 -28.37 -10.29 3.94
CA GLU A 185 -29.65 -9.63 3.65
C GLU A 185 -29.48 -8.34 2.82
N TYR A 186 -28.35 -7.63 2.94
CA TYR A 186 -28.05 -6.47 2.12
C TYR A 186 -27.45 -6.89 0.77
N PHE A 187 -26.64 -7.93 0.78
CA PHE A 187 -26.11 -8.50 -0.46
C PHE A 187 -27.23 -9.01 -1.38
N ALA A 188 -28.23 -9.67 -0.82
CA ALA A 188 -29.38 -10.18 -1.57
C ALA A 188 -30.22 -9.07 -2.23
N LYS A 189 -30.21 -7.86 -1.65
CA LYS A 189 -30.97 -6.72 -2.20
C LYS A 189 -30.28 -6.06 -3.37
N ASP A 190 -28.96 -5.85 -3.25
CA ASP A 190 -28.17 -5.20 -4.28
C ASP A 190 -26.67 -5.48 -4.08
N HIS A 191 -25.98 -5.85 -5.15
CA HIS A 191 -24.56 -6.13 -5.13
C HIS A 191 -23.92 -5.97 -6.52
N ILE A 192 -22.60 -5.87 -6.53
CA ILE A 192 -21.85 -5.87 -7.79
C ILE A 192 -22.01 -7.23 -8.48
N PRO A 193 -22.46 -7.28 -9.75
CA PRO A 193 -22.58 -8.54 -10.47
C PRO A 193 -21.30 -9.40 -10.39
N ASN A 194 -21.47 -10.71 -10.18
CA ASN A 194 -20.39 -11.68 -10.02
C ASN A 194 -19.50 -11.45 -8.78
N SER A 195 -19.95 -10.67 -7.79
CA SER A 195 -19.27 -10.57 -6.51
C SER A 195 -19.68 -11.70 -5.56
N TYR A 196 -18.79 -12.03 -4.63
CA TYR A 196 -19.04 -13.00 -3.58
C TYR A 196 -19.45 -12.28 -2.29
N ASN A 197 -20.41 -12.85 -1.57
CA ASN A 197 -20.74 -12.36 -0.23
C ASN A 197 -19.83 -13.03 0.82
N LEU A 198 -19.05 -12.23 1.50
CA LEU A 198 -18.29 -12.66 2.66
C LEU A 198 -18.57 -11.69 3.82
N PRO A 199 -19.65 -11.89 4.57
CA PRO A 199 -20.01 -11.02 5.67
C PRO A 199 -18.86 -10.89 6.67
N TYR A 200 -18.59 -9.66 7.11
CA TYR A 200 -17.50 -9.37 8.03
C TYR A 200 -17.48 -10.27 9.27
N LYS A 201 -18.65 -10.60 9.82
CA LYS A 201 -18.77 -11.50 10.96
C LYS A 201 -18.16 -12.89 10.74
N ASN A 202 -18.03 -13.30 9.49
CA ASN A 202 -17.54 -14.64 9.11
C ASN A 202 -16.03 -14.64 8.78
N ILE A 203 -15.39 -13.47 8.67
CA ILE A 203 -13.97 -13.36 8.30
C ILE A 203 -13.05 -13.97 9.35
N ASN A 204 -13.43 -13.93 10.62
CA ASN A 204 -12.63 -14.49 11.70
C ASN A 204 -12.73 -16.03 11.82
N ASN A 205 -13.55 -16.68 10.98
CA ASN A 205 -13.76 -18.13 10.98
C ASN A 205 -13.11 -18.82 9.78
N ILE A 206 -12.27 -18.09 9.02
CA ILE A 206 -11.46 -18.58 7.92
C ILE A 206 -10.00 -18.62 8.37
#